data_4f2548d6adc67545118d09d8ce041617
#
_entry.id   4f2548d6adc67545118d09d8ce041617
#
_cell.length_a   1.000
_cell.length_b   1.000
_cell.length_c   1.000
_cell.angle_alpha   90.00
_cell.angle_beta   90.00
_cell.angle_gamma   90.00
#
_symmetry.space_group_name_H-M   'P 1'
#
loop_
_entity.id
_entity.type
_entity.pdbx_description
1 polymer ?
#
loop_
_entity_poly.entity_id
_entity_poly.type
_entity_poly.pdbx_seq_one_letter_code
_entity_poly.pdbx_strand_id
1 'polypeptide(L)'
;MTGAAAPEQRYHARTKSFTRRSRVLPENLQRTFDRDGSRYVIEVPRDGGLTTVASSYHFDAPRSFGNNNPLVVEVGSGAGDQIVAAAAADPSRNFLALEVWQPGIAKIVSRGAEAEISNLRIIEADAAQALPTILSAQTVSEVWTFFPDPWRKARHRKRRLVNDSFAATVARILQPGGQWLLATDWDDYAWQMRDTIEASPYFDNPHLGQRPDPHDPEPSRGGFAPRFEGRVVTRFEQRGLDAGRRVHDILAVRNATPLPGEQNSGATA
;
A
#
# COMPACT_ATOMS: atom_id res chain seq x y z
N MET A 1 -2.85 -48.62 21.97
CA MET A 1 -2.56 -47.77 20.81
C MET A 1 -2.94 -46.34 21.17
N THR A 2 -1.99 -45.56 21.62
CA THR A 2 -2.20 -44.18 22.06
C THR A 2 -1.89 -43.26 20.88
N GLY A 3 -2.95 -42.65 20.32
CA GLY A 3 -2.82 -41.65 19.24
C GLY A 3 -2.21 -40.40 19.80
N ALA A 4 -1.02 -40.01 19.27
CA ALA A 4 -0.40 -38.75 19.54
C ALA A 4 -1.18 -37.66 18.82
N ALA A 5 -1.71 -36.69 19.59
CA ALA A 5 -2.33 -35.49 19.06
C ALA A 5 -1.26 -34.64 18.34
N ALA A 6 -1.56 -34.18 17.14
CA ALA A 6 -0.70 -33.26 16.38
C ALA A 6 -0.53 -31.95 17.18
N PRO A 7 0.67 -31.32 17.14
CA PRO A 7 0.91 -30.09 17.88
C PRO A 7 0.02 -28.97 17.31
N GLU A 8 -0.77 -28.36 18.18
CA GLU A 8 -1.50 -27.12 17.89
C GLU A 8 -0.50 -26.06 17.38
N GLN A 9 -0.60 -25.66 16.13
CA GLN A 9 0.09 -24.50 15.61
C GLN A 9 -0.39 -23.27 16.36
N ARG A 10 0.40 -22.81 17.31
CA ARG A 10 0.19 -21.52 17.99
C ARG A 10 0.32 -20.42 16.94
N TYR A 11 -0.81 -19.92 16.46
CA TYR A 11 -0.88 -18.70 15.65
C TYR A 11 -0.32 -17.54 16.47
N HIS A 12 0.95 -17.22 16.29
CA HIS A 12 1.50 -15.97 16.81
C HIS A 12 0.77 -14.81 16.14
N ALA A 13 -0.01 -14.06 16.92
CA ALA A 13 -0.76 -12.92 16.42
C ALA A 13 0.23 -11.96 15.73
N ARG A 14 0.12 -11.84 14.39
CA ARG A 14 0.98 -10.99 13.58
C ARG A 14 0.93 -9.56 14.10
N THR A 15 2.09 -8.92 14.24
CA THR A 15 2.19 -7.52 14.63
C THR A 15 1.57 -6.64 13.54
N LYS A 16 0.50 -5.90 13.86
CA LYS A 16 -0.21 -5.03 12.89
C LYS A 16 0.55 -3.73 12.67
N SER A 17 0.64 -3.31 11.42
CA SER A 17 1.28 -2.05 11.01
C SER A 17 0.41 -0.80 11.24
N PHE A 18 -0.83 -0.96 11.66
CA PHE A 18 -1.80 0.11 11.86
C PHE A 18 -2.40 0.11 13.27
N THR A 19 -2.98 1.24 13.66
CA THR A 19 -3.74 1.41 14.90
C THR A 19 -5.23 1.15 14.67
N ARG A 20 -5.87 0.35 15.55
CA ARG A 20 -7.32 0.18 15.50
C ARG A 20 -8.01 1.52 15.78
N ARG A 21 -8.94 1.91 14.91
CA ARG A 21 -9.78 3.11 15.02
C ARG A 21 -11.25 2.70 15.10
N SER A 22 -12.11 3.66 15.50
CA SER A 22 -13.55 3.45 15.50
C SER A 22 -14.05 3.02 14.11
N ARG A 23 -15.02 2.13 14.10
CA ARG A 23 -15.73 1.66 12.89
C ARG A 23 -17.11 2.31 12.74
N VAL A 24 -17.54 3.11 13.74
CA VAL A 24 -18.83 3.77 13.71
C VAL A 24 -18.82 4.84 12.63
N LEU A 25 -19.80 4.79 11.73
CA LEU A 25 -20.01 5.79 10.68
C LEU A 25 -20.98 6.87 11.16
N PRO A 26 -20.73 8.14 10.86
CA PRO A 26 -21.76 9.16 10.89
C PRO A 26 -22.93 8.77 9.98
N GLU A 27 -24.16 9.14 10.37
CA GLU A 27 -25.37 8.72 9.67
C GLU A 27 -25.39 9.06 8.16
N ASN A 28 -24.89 10.26 7.82
CA ASN A 28 -24.78 10.68 6.42
C ASN A 28 -23.83 9.80 5.61
N LEU A 29 -22.68 9.39 6.20
CA LEU A 29 -21.75 8.47 5.54
C LEU A 29 -22.30 7.05 5.48
N GLN A 30 -23.04 6.61 6.50
CA GLN A 30 -23.70 5.31 6.49
C GLN A 30 -24.69 5.22 5.33
N ARG A 31 -25.58 6.20 5.18
CA ARG A 31 -26.56 6.24 4.07
C ARG A 31 -25.89 6.20 2.69
N THR A 32 -24.78 6.95 2.49
CA THR A 32 -24.06 6.92 1.23
C THR A 32 -23.40 5.57 1.01
N PHE A 33 -22.80 5.01 2.06
CA PHE A 33 -22.16 3.68 1.98
C PHE A 33 -23.18 2.58 1.66
N ASP A 34 -24.38 2.62 2.25
CA ASP A 34 -25.45 1.66 1.99
C ASP A 34 -25.97 1.74 0.54
N ARG A 35 -26.01 2.97 -0.04
CA ARG A 35 -26.45 3.19 -1.41
C ARG A 35 -25.40 2.84 -2.45
N ASP A 36 -24.16 3.28 -2.26
CA ASP A 36 -23.12 3.27 -3.30
C ASP A 36 -21.97 2.30 -3.00
N GLY A 37 -21.90 1.75 -1.77
CA GLY A 37 -20.79 0.92 -1.31
C GLY A 37 -20.50 -0.27 -2.23
N SER A 38 -21.53 -0.97 -2.70
CA SER A 38 -21.40 -2.13 -3.59
C SER A 38 -20.77 -1.81 -4.95
N ARG A 39 -20.80 -0.55 -5.38
CA ARG A 39 -20.15 -0.09 -6.62
C ARG A 39 -18.63 -0.02 -6.50
N TYR A 40 -18.13 0.26 -5.30
CA TYR A 40 -16.71 0.51 -5.05
C TYR A 40 -16.04 -0.56 -4.21
N VAL A 41 -16.72 -1.05 -3.15
CA VAL A 41 -16.15 -1.98 -2.19
C VAL A 41 -16.32 -3.41 -2.67
N ILE A 42 -15.20 -4.10 -2.77
CA ILE A 42 -15.19 -5.52 -3.08
C ILE A 42 -15.27 -6.31 -1.77
N GLU A 43 -16.32 -7.06 -1.63
CA GLU A 43 -16.45 -8.04 -0.55
C GLU A 43 -15.50 -9.21 -0.80
N VAL A 44 -14.66 -9.50 0.18
CA VAL A 44 -13.68 -10.57 0.10
C VAL A 44 -13.93 -11.62 1.18
N PRO A 45 -13.74 -12.91 0.89
CA PRO A 45 -13.78 -13.94 1.91
C PRO A 45 -12.65 -13.73 2.93
N ARG A 46 -12.89 -14.10 4.20
CA ARG A 46 -11.99 -13.74 5.29
C ARG A 46 -11.59 -14.95 6.12
N ASP A 47 -10.30 -15.03 6.45
CA ASP A 47 -9.74 -16.01 7.37
C ASP A 47 -9.45 -15.33 8.72
N GLY A 48 -10.36 -15.49 9.68
CA GLY A 48 -10.10 -15.20 11.09
C GLY A 48 -10.15 -13.74 11.55
N GLY A 49 -10.44 -12.75 10.71
CA GLY A 49 -10.51 -11.34 11.15
C GLY A 49 -11.05 -10.37 10.10
N LEU A 50 -11.58 -9.21 10.57
CA LEU A 50 -12.22 -8.22 9.70
C LEU A 50 -11.30 -7.57 8.65
N THR A 51 -10.00 -7.61 8.87
CA THR A 51 -8.99 -7.02 7.97
C THR A 51 -8.10 -8.06 7.31
N THR A 52 -8.44 -9.35 7.45
CA THR A 52 -7.76 -10.45 6.75
C THR A 52 -8.51 -10.79 5.46
N VAL A 53 -7.79 -11.35 4.50
CA VAL A 53 -8.37 -11.91 3.27
C VAL A 53 -8.03 -13.40 3.24
N ALA A 54 -8.99 -14.24 2.86
CA ALA A 54 -8.77 -15.66 2.74
C ALA A 54 -7.71 -15.98 1.69
N SER A 55 -6.86 -16.96 1.99
CA SER A 55 -5.74 -17.36 1.12
C SER A 55 -6.16 -17.88 -0.25
N SER A 56 -7.42 -18.30 -0.38
CA SER A 56 -8.02 -18.75 -1.64
C SER A 56 -8.53 -17.62 -2.54
N TYR A 57 -8.56 -16.37 -2.06
CA TYR A 57 -9.08 -15.25 -2.82
C TYR A 57 -7.98 -14.58 -3.67
N HIS A 58 -8.28 -14.39 -4.94
CA HIS A 58 -7.46 -13.63 -5.87
C HIS A 58 -8.28 -12.51 -6.50
N PHE A 59 -7.72 -11.32 -6.50
CA PHE A 59 -8.34 -10.14 -7.13
C PHE A 59 -8.13 -10.19 -8.64
N ASP A 60 -9.22 -10.25 -9.37
CA ASP A 60 -9.24 -10.20 -10.83
C ASP A 60 -9.53 -8.75 -11.26
N ALA A 61 -8.47 -8.01 -11.62
CA ALA A 61 -8.61 -6.61 -12.03
C ALA A 61 -9.42 -6.45 -13.33
N PRO A 62 -9.16 -7.19 -14.41
CA PRO A 62 -9.98 -7.16 -15.62
C PRO A 62 -11.48 -7.35 -15.36
N ARG A 63 -11.82 -8.35 -14.55
CA ARG A 63 -13.22 -8.61 -14.19
C ARG A 63 -13.80 -7.49 -13.33
N SER A 64 -13.04 -6.96 -12.39
CA SER A 64 -13.51 -5.95 -11.43
C SER A 64 -13.72 -4.58 -12.06
N PHE A 65 -12.94 -4.25 -13.08
CA PHE A 65 -13.00 -2.95 -13.77
C PHE A 65 -13.65 -3.03 -15.16
N GLY A 66 -13.79 -4.23 -15.74
CA GLY A 66 -14.30 -4.41 -17.09
C GLY A 66 -13.33 -4.03 -18.21
N ASN A 67 -12.04 -3.86 -17.88
CA ASN A 67 -10.97 -3.49 -18.81
C ASN A 67 -9.59 -3.98 -18.33
N ASN A 68 -8.55 -3.81 -19.18
CA ASN A 68 -7.18 -4.20 -18.89
C ASN A 68 -6.24 -3.00 -18.67
N ASN A 69 -6.77 -1.88 -18.18
CA ASN A 69 -5.96 -0.70 -17.91
C ASN A 69 -4.91 -0.99 -16.82
N PRO A 70 -3.76 -0.30 -16.83
CA PRO A 70 -2.74 -0.44 -15.79
C PRO A 70 -3.30 -0.26 -14.39
N LEU A 71 -2.92 -1.15 -13.47
CA LEU A 71 -3.40 -1.13 -12.08
C LEU A 71 -2.45 -0.35 -11.19
N VAL A 72 -3.00 0.62 -10.48
CA VAL A 72 -2.36 1.35 -9.38
C VAL A 72 -2.94 0.88 -8.06
N VAL A 73 -2.10 0.59 -7.08
CA VAL A 73 -2.52 0.14 -5.75
C VAL A 73 -2.06 1.15 -4.70
N GLU A 74 -3.00 1.76 -3.97
CA GLU A 74 -2.67 2.60 -2.83
C GLU A 74 -2.88 1.85 -1.51
N VAL A 75 -1.84 1.86 -0.68
CA VAL A 75 -1.81 1.18 0.62
C VAL A 75 -2.03 2.20 1.74
N GLY A 76 -3.15 2.05 2.45
CA GLY A 76 -3.54 2.96 3.52
C GLY A 76 -4.16 4.25 2.98
N SER A 77 -5.15 4.14 2.10
CA SER A 77 -5.75 5.29 1.40
C SER A 77 -6.46 6.30 2.33
N GLY A 78 -6.64 5.98 3.60
CA GLY A 78 -7.22 6.87 4.60
C GLY A 78 -8.62 7.35 4.20
N ALA A 79 -8.78 8.68 4.04
CA ALA A 79 -10.03 9.29 3.57
C ALA A 79 -10.13 9.41 2.04
N GLY A 80 -9.15 8.87 1.31
CA GLY A 80 -9.14 8.81 -0.15
C GLY A 80 -8.74 10.10 -0.85
N ASP A 81 -8.14 11.05 -0.15
CA ASP A 81 -7.78 12.34 -0.76
C ASP A 81 -6.93 12.15 -2.02
N GLN A 82 -5.95 11.25 -1.98
CA GLN A 82 -5.05 10.96 -3.10
C GLN A 82 -5.72 10.08 -4.17
N ILE A 83 -6.22 8.90 -3.78
CA ILE A 83 -6.66 7.92 -4.77
C ILE A 83 -7.90 8.36 -5.54
N VAL A 84 -8.82 9.10 -4.89
CA VAL A 84 -10.00 9.65 -5.54
C VAL A 84 -9.61 10.74 -6.55
N ALA A 85 -8.70 11.65 -6.17
CA ALA A 85 -8.21 12.68 -7.08
C ALA A 85 -7.50 12.07 -8.30
N ALA A 86 -6.66 11.05 -8.07
CA ALA A 86 -5.95 10.38 -9.14
C ALA A 86 -6.89 9.61 -10.09
N ALA A 87 -7.88 8.89 -9.54
CA ALA A 87 -8.84 8.14 -10.33
C ALA A 87 -9.73 9.06 -11.18
N ALA A 88 -10.10 10.24 -10.66
CA ALA A 88 -10.83 11.26 -11.40
C ALA A 88 -9.99 11.89 -12.52
N ALA A 89 -8.69 12.10 -12.26
CA ALA A 89 -7.78 12.74 -13.21
C ALA A 89 -7.32 11.82 -14.34
N ASP A 90 -7.29 10.50 -14.11
CA ASP A 90 -6.77 9.55 -15.10
C ASP A 90 -7.68 8.33 -15.26
N PRO A 91 -8.68 8.41 -16.14
CA PRO A 91 -9.58 7.29 -16.42
C PRO A 91 -8.92 6.16 -17.25
N SER A 92 -7.71 6.36 -17.76
CA SER A 92 -6.96 5.33 -18.49
C SER A 92 -6.26 4.32 -17.58
N ARG A 93 -6.27 4.54 -16.27
CA ARG A 93 -5.73 3.60 -15.25
C ARG A 93 -6.83 3.12 -14.31
N ASN A 94 -6.61 1.97 -13.71
CA ASN A 94 -7.44 1.40 -12.66
C ASN A 94 -6.79 1.61 -11.29
N PHE A 95 -7.59 1.89 -10.27
CA PHE A 95 -7.11 2.21 -8.93
C PHE A 95 -7.73 1.27 -7.91
N LEU A 96 -6.87 0.61 -7.10
CA LEU A 96 -7.27 -0.24 -5.99
C LEU A 96 -6.80 0.36 -4.67
N ALA A 97 -7.74 0.74 -3.81
CA ALA A 97 -7.48 1.18 -2.45
C ALA A 97 -7.46 -0.01 -1.48
N LEU A 98 -6.42 -0.13 -0.66
CA LEU A 98 -6.39 -1.02 0.50
C LEU A 98 -6.42 -0.17 1.77
N GLU A 99 -7.49 -0.31 2.56
CA GLU A 99 -7.67 0.47 3.78
C GLU A 99 -8.32 -0.40 4.87
N VAL A 100 -7.99 -0.15 6.13
CA VAL A 100 -8.53 -0.86 7.30
C VAL A 100 -9.51 -0.03 8.13
N TRP A 101 -9.53 1.28 7.89
CA TRP A 101 -10.35 2.25 8.61
C TRP A 101 -11.67 2.48 7.90
N GLN A 102 -12.75 1.84 8.39
CA GLN A 102 -14.06 1.87 7.74
C GLN A 102 -14.62 3.27 7.49
N PRO A 103 -14.51 4.27 8.41
CA PRO A 103 -14.93 5.62 8.07
C PRO A 103 -14.14 6.28 6.94
N GLY A 104 -12.89 5.87 6.74
CA GLY A 104 -12.09 6.27 5.57
C GLY A 104 -12.67 5.69 4.29
N ILE A 105 -12.92 4.38 4.29
CA ILE A 105 -13.55 3.67 3.17
C ILE A 105 -14.89 4.32 2.79
N ALA A 106 -15.75 4.63 3.78
CA ALA A 106 -17.02 5.30 3.52
C ALA A 106 -16.85 6.70 2.88
N LYS A 107 -15.78 7.43 3.23
CA LYS A 107 -15.45 8.70 2.58
C LYS A 107 -14.96 8.51 1.15
N ILE A 108 -14.17 7.47 0.87
CA ILE A 108 -13.74 7.13 -0.49
C ILE A 108 -14.98 6.83 -1.34
N VAL A 109 -15.92 6.02 -0.83
CA VAL A 109 -17.19 5.72 -1.51
C VAL A 109 -17.99 6.99 -1.78
N SER A 110 -18.16 7.87 -0.77
CA SER A 110 -18.91 9.12 -0.93
C SER A 110 -18.33 10.03 -2.02
N ARG A 111 -17.02 10.24 -1.99
CA ARG A 111 -16.32 11.08 -2.96
C ARG A 111 -16.28 10.45 -4.36
N GLY A 112 -16.07 9.13 -4.42
CA GLY A 112 -16.10 8.41 -5.69
C GLY A 112 -17.46 8.47 -6.37
N ALA A 113 -18.54 8.36 -5.59
CA ALA A 113 -19.91 8.48 -6.08
C ALA A 113 -20.24 9.93 -6.53
N GLU A 114 -19.81 10.93 -5.75
CA GLU A 114 -19.98 12.35 -6.07
C GLU A 114 -19.27 12.74 -7.37
N ALA A 115 -18.07 12.19 -7.58
CA ALA A 115 -17.27 12.43 -8.79
C ALA A 115 -17.56 11.42 -9.93
N GLU A 116 -18.54 10.54 -9.77
CA GLU A 116 -18.95 9.51 -10.74
C GLU A 116 -17.81 8.60 -11.23
N ILE A 117 -16.80 8.36 -10.38
CA ILE A 117 -15.62 7.58 -10.72
C ILE A 117 -16.00 6.11 -10.97
N SER A 118 -15.51 5.54 -12.09
CA SER A 118 -15.76 4.14 -12.47
C SER A 118 -14.53 3.23 -12.31
N ASN A 119 -13.33 3.79 -12.33
CA ASN A 119 -12.04 3.12 -12.33
C ASN A 119 -11.41 3.00 -10.91
N LEU A 120 -12.23 3.02 -9.85
CA LEU A 120 -11.81 2.86 -8.46
C LEU A 120 -12.47 1.65 -7.82
N ARG A 121 -11.68 0.83 -7.12
CA ARG A 121 -12.17 -0.26 -6.24
C ARG A 121 -11.47 -0.18 -4.90
N ILE A 122 -12.13 -0.73 -3.87
CA ILE A 122 -11.68 -0.68 -2.48
C ILE A 122 -11.77 -2.08 -1.89
N ILE A 123 -10.73 -2.53 -1.21
CA ILE A 123 -10.77 -3.74 -0.36
C ILE A 123 -10.43 -3.31 1.07
N GLU A 124 -11.34 -3.62 2.01
CA GLU A 124 -11.03 -3.46 3.43
C GLU A 124 -10.09 -4.57 3.87
N ALA A 125 -8.78 -4.28 3.92
CA ALA A 125 -7.79 -5.26 4.31
C ALA A 125 -6.52 -4.64 4.89
N ASP A 126 -5.81 -5.42 5.74
CA ASP A 126 -4.41 -5.18 6.10
C ASP A 126 -3.54 -5.52 4.88
N ALA A 127 -3.00 -4.49 4.23
CA ALA A 127 -2.23 -4.63 3.01
C ALA A 127 -1.03 -5.59 3.16
N ALA A 128 -0.35 -5.57 4.30
CA ALA A 128 0.77 -6.47 4.56
C ALA A 128 0.37 -7.95 4.61
N GLN A 129 -0.90 -8.23 4.91
CA GLN A 129 -1.46 -9.59 4.88
C GLN A 129 -2.10 -9.91 3.52
N ALA A 130 -2.80 -8.95 2.95
CA ALA A 130 -3.62 -9.16 1.76
C ALA A 130 -2.80 -9.21 0.46
N LEU A 131 -1.86 -8.29 0.25
CA LEU A 131 -1.12 -8.16 -1.02
C LEU A 131 -0.41 -9.45 -1.47
N PRO A 132 0.24 -10.24 -0.58
CA PRO A 132 0.87 -11.50 -0.99
C PRO A 132 -0.11 -12.51 -1.58
N THR A 133 -1.39 -12.39 -1.22
CA THR A 133 -2.44 -13.35 -1.56
C THR A 133 -3.31 -12.87 -2.72
N ILE A 134 -3.80 -11.62 -2.63
CA ILE A 134 -4.83 -11.14 -3.55
C ILE A 134 -4.32 -10.76 -4.93
N LEU A 135 -3.04 -10.38 -5.06
CA LEU A 135 -2.47 -9.95 -6.33
C LEU A 135 -1.47 -10.97 -6.87
N SER A 136 -1.62 -11.30 -8.14
CA SER A 136 -0.66 -12.12 -8.88
C SER A 136 0.66 -11.38 -9.08
N ALA A 137 1.73 -12.12 -9.36
CA ALA A 137 3.02 -11.52 -9.67
C ALA A 137 2.94 -10.67 -10.94
N GLN A 138 3.64 -9.54 -10.93
CA GLN A 138 3.84 -8.66 -12.10
C GLN A 138 2.54 -8.14 -12.74
N THR A 139 1.50 -7.89 -11.92
CA THR A 139 0.19 -7.38 -12.40
C THR A 139 -0.08 -5.92 -12.06
N VAL A 140 0.80 -5.28 -11.30
CA VAL A 140 0.64 -3.91 -10.82
C VAL A 140 1.64 -2.99 -11.50
N SER A 141 1.19 -1.84 -11.99
CA SER A 141 2.06 -0.81 -12.60
C SER A 141 2.68 0.12 -11.56
N GLU A 142 1.90 0.49 -10.55
CA GLU A 142 2.37 1.36 -9.48
C GLU A 142 1.81 0.94 -8.11
N VAL A 143 2.63 1.06 -7.08
CA VAL A 143 2.21 0.95 -5.67
C VAL A 143 2.49 2.29 -4.98
N TRP A 144 1.51 2.79 -4.24
CA TRP A 144 1.64 4.01 -3.46
C TRP A 144 1.55 3.71 -1.97
N THR A 145 2.48 4.26 -1.20
CA THR A 145 2.50 4.14 0.26
C THR A 145 2.82 5.51 0.84
N PHE A 146 1.78 6.32 1.06
CA PHE A 146 1.93 7.68 1.52
C PHE A 146 1.56 7.83 2.99
N PHE A 147 2.46 8.41 3.78
CA PHE A 147 2.31 8.70 5.20
C PHE A 147 1.85 7.51 6.05
N PRO A 148 2.48 6.32 5.91
CA PRO A 148 2.16 5.18 6.76
C PRO A 148 2.52 5.49 8.22
N ASP A 149 1.85 4.82 9.17
CA ASP A 149 2.06 5.03 10.61
C ASP A 149 3.55 4.93 10.99
N PRO A 150 4.18 6.01 11.51
CA PRO A 150 5.65 6.07 11.70
C PRO A 150 6.14 5.32 12.93
N TRP A 151 5.24 4.90 13.83
CA TRP A 151 5.59 4.16 15.04
C TRP A 151 6.80 4.73 15.78
N ARG A 152 6.71 5.97 16.26
CA ARG A 152 7.78 6.82 16.81
C ARG A 152 8.62 6.17 17.89
N LYS A 153 7.99 5.37 18.81
CA LYS A 153 8.70 4.72 19.90
C LYS A 153 9.57 3.57 19.38
N ALA A 154 10.83 3.51 19.75
CA ALA A 154 11.79 2.50 19.27
C ALA A 154 11.25 1.05 19.37
N ARG A 155 10.61 0.70 20.52
CA ARG A 155 9.96 -0.62 20.71
C ARG A 155 8.83 -0.95 19.72
N HIS A 156 8.29 0.07 19.02
CA HIS A 156 7.20 -0.07 18.04
C HIS A 156 7.67 -0.02 16.58
N ARG A 157 8.94 0.31 16.30
CA ARG A 157 9.47 0.41 14.91
C ARG A 157 9.29 -0.89 14.13
N LYS A 158 9.31 -2.07 14.80
CA LYS A 158 8.99 -3.37 14.18
C LYS A 158 7.58 -3.47 13.58
N ARG A 159 6.70 -2.49 13.86
CA ARG A 159 5.34 -2.37 13.29
C ARG A 159 5.31 -1.55 12.02
N ARG A 160 6.40 -0.88 11.65
CA ARG A 160 6.49 -0.10 10.42
C ARG A 160 6.18 -0.99 9.23
N LEU A 161 5.31 -0.50 8.36
CA LEU A 161 4.86 -1.25 7.19
C LEU A 161 6.02 -1.51 6.22
N VAL A 162 6.78 -0.46 5.91
CA VAL A 162 7.92 -0.58 4.99
C VAL A 162 9.10 -1.23 5.71
N ASN A 163 9.36 -2.46 5.31
CA ASN A 163 10.44 -3.33 5.75
C ASN A 163 10.75 -4.35 4.65
N ASP A 164 11.80 -5.13 4.80
CA ASP A 164 12.29 -6.06 3.77
C ASP A 164 11.21 -7.05 3.27
N SER A 165 10.40 -7.59 4.17
CA SER A 165 9.31 -8.52 3.80
C SER A 165 8.23 -7.83 2.97
N PHE A 166 7.88 -6.59 3.31
CA PHE A 166 6.91 -5.82 2.55
C PHE A 166 7.49 -5.37 1.21
N ALA A 167 8.77 -4.97 1.17
CA ALA A 167 9.48 -4.65 -0.08
C ALA A 167 9.50 -5.84 -1.04
N ALA A 168 9.79 -7.05 -0.55
CA ALA A 168 9.72 -8.27 -1.35
C ALA A 168 8.31 -8.54 -1.88
N THR A 169 7.26 -8.27 -1.07
CA THR A 169 5.87 -8.39 -1.51
C THR A 169 5.54 -7.41 -2.63
N VAL A 170 5.93 -6.13 -2.47
CA VAL A 170 5.72 -5.09 -3.48
C VAL A 170 6.49 -5.41 -4.76
N ALA A 171 7.75 -5.88 -4.65
CA ALA A 171 8.54 -6.31 -5.79
C ALA A 171 7.88 -7.44 -6.58
N ARG A 172 7.22 -8.38 -5.89
CA ARG A 172 6.53 -9.51 -6.53
C ARG A 172 5.33 -9.06 -7.35
N ILE A 173 4.53 -8.14 -6.84
CA ILE A 173 3.30 -7.71 -7.52
C ILE A 173 3.55 -6.69 -8.63
N LEU A 174 4.61 -5.87 -8.52
CA LEU A 174 4.99 -4.91 -9.54
C LEU A 174 5.54 -5.61 -10.78
N GLN A 175 5.10 -5.16 -11.94
CA GLN A 175 5.73 -5.52 -13.21
C GLN A 175 7.15 -4.94 -13.31
N PRO A 176 8.06 -5.53 -14.10
CA PRO A 176 9.35 -4.91 -14.40
C PRO A 176 9.17 -3.49 -14.92
N GLY A 177 9.92 -2.53 -14.38
CA GLY A 177 9.75 -1.08 -14.65
C GLY A 177 8.62 -0.43 -13.86
N GLY A 178 7.77 -1.20 -13.15
CA GLY A 178 6.73 -0.66 -12.27
C GLY A 178 7.34 0.13 -11.11
N GLN A 179 6.57 1.06 -10.55
CA GLN A 179 7.05 2.03 -9.59
C GLN A 179 6.42 1.85 -8.22
N TRP A 180 7.22 2.02 -7.18
CA TRP A 180 6.74 2.17 -5.82
C TRP A 180 7.05 3.57 -5.32
N LEU A 181 6.00 4.37 -5.11
CA LEU A 181 6.10 5.74 -4.62
C LEU A 181 5.79 5.77 -3.13
N LEU A 182 6.71 6.34 -2.36
CA LEU A 182 6.58 6.45 -0.91
C LEU A 182 6.71 7.91 -0.50
N ALA A 183 6.02 8.30 0.57
CA ALA A 183 6.21 9.59 1.19
C ALA A 183 6.00 9.49 2.71
N THR A 184 6.78 10.25 3.47
CA THR A 184 6.62 10.38 4.92
C THR A 184 7.14 11.74 5.41
N ASP A 185 6.54 12.27 6.47
CA ASP A 185 6.97 13.46 7.18
C ASP A 185 7.76 13.12 8.46
N TRP A 186 8.29 11.89 8.55
CA TRP A 186 9.03 11.38 9.70
C TRP A 186 10.43 10.96 9.30
N ASP A 187 11.42 11.78 9.65
CA ASP A 187 12.81 11.67 9.19
C ASP A 187 13.39 10.26 9.35
N ASP A 188 13.38 9.69 10.56
CA ASP A 188 13.96 8.37 10.82
C ASP A 188 13.20 7.22 10.13
N TYR A 189 11.96 7.44 9.71
CA TYR A 189 11.24 6.49 8.88
C TYR A 189 11.56 6.68 7.40
N ALA A 190 11.79 7.91 6.95
CA ALA A 190 12.26 8.19 5.59
C ALA A 190 13.60 7.50 5.32
N TRP A 191 14.54 7.61 6.25
CA TRP A 191 15.84 6.93 6.15
C TRP A 191 15.67 5.41 6.10
N GLN A 192 14.85 4.83 6.99
CA GLN A 192 14.55 3.39 6.96
C GLN A 192 13.91 2.96 5.64
N MET A 193 12.96 3.73 5.08
CA MET A 193 12.34 3.43 3.79
C MET A 193 13.37 3.40 2.67
N ARG A 194 14.20 4.45 2.57
CA ARG A 194 15.30 4.51 1.61
C ARG A 194 16.24 3.31 1.76
N ASP A 195 16.69 3.03 2.98
CA ASP A 195 17.61 1.95 3.27
C ASP A 195 17.04 0.59 2.89
N THR A 196 15.74 0.36 3.17
CA THR A 196 15.01 -0.84 2.74
C THR A 196 14.98 -0.99 1.21
N ILE A 197 14.75 0.11 0.47
CA ILE A 197 14.71 0.09 -0.99
C ILE A 197 16.10 -0.19 -1.55
N GLU A 198 17.13 0.53 -1.07
CA GLU A 198 18.50 0.39 -1.57
C GLU A 198 19.15 -0.96 -1.22
N ALA A 199 18.75 -1.58 -0.12
CA ALA A 199 19.18 -2.94 0.25
C ALA A 199 18.46 -4.04 -0.54
N SER A 200 17.34 -3.75 -1.16
CA SER A 200 16.55 -4.73 -1.89
C SER A 200 17.17 -5.04 -3.26
N PRO A 201 17.39 -6.31 -3.62
CA PRO A 201 17.92 -6.66 -4.94
C PRO A 201 16.92 -6.40 -6.08
N TYR A 202 15.68 -6.08 -5.76
CA TYR A 202 14.58 -5.96 -6.72
C TYR A 202 14.26 -4.54 -7.13
N PHE A 203 14.84 -3.55 -6.46
CA PHE A 203 14.55 -2.14 -6.71
C PHE A 203 15.80 -1.36 -7.05
N ASP A 204 15.65 -0.43 -7.98
CA ASP A 204 16.59 0.63 -8.22
C ASP A 204 16.02 1.94 -7.65
N ASN A 205 16.87 2.73 -6.99
CA ASN A 205 16.55 4.10 -6.59
C ASN A 205 17.14 5.07 -7.62
N PRO A 206 16.32 5.65 -8.53
CA PRO A 206 16.83 6.55 -9.57
C PRO A 206 17.37 7.88 -9.03
N HIS A 207 17.14 8.15 -7.74
CA HIS A 207 17.60 9.35 -7.06
C HIS A 207 18.78 9.11 -6.11
N LEU A 208 19.45 7.97 -6.23
CA LEU A 208 20.62 7.63 -5.42
C LEU A 208 21.63 8.80 -5.41
N GLY A 209 22.05 9.23 -4.23
CA GLY A 209 22.97 10.37 -4.03
C GLY A 209 22.35 11.76 -4.22
N GLN A 210 21.10 11.87 -4.63
CA GLN A 210 20.41 13.14 -4.81
C GLN A 210 19.68 13.59 -3.53
N ARG A 211 19.52 14.90 -3.36
CA ARG A 211 18.78 15.52 -2.25
C ARG A 211 19.27 15.05 -0.87
N PRO A 212 20.51 15.36 -0.50
CA PRO A 212 21.04 15.01 0.81
C PRO A 212 20.21 15.66 1.92
N ASP A 213 20.08 14.95 3.02
CA ASP A 213 19.38 15.43 4.20
C ASP A 213 20.39 15.69 5.34
N PRO A 214 20.56 16.96 5.80
CA PRO A 214 21.52 17.28 6.86
C PRO A 214 21.19 16.66 8.22
N HIS A 215 19.98 16.13 8.41
CA HIS A 215 19.57 15.44 9.64
C HIS A 215 19.72 13.91 9.53
N ASP A 216 20.06 13.39 8.34
CA ASP A 216 20.36 11.97 8.14
C ASP A 216 21.60 11.59 8.94
N PRO A 217 21.67 10.40 9.58
CA PRO A 217 22.91 9.85 10.14
C PRO A 217 24.07 9.84 9.16
N GLU A 218 23.78 9.77 7.84
CA GLU A 218 24.72 9.95 6.74
C GLU A 218 24.34 11.18 5.89
N PRO A 219 24.65 12.41 6.33
CA PRO A 219 24.10 13.65 5.74
C PRO A 219 24.34 13.85 4.25
N SER A 220 25.39 13.26 3.69
CA SER A 220 25.74 13.36 2.26
C SER A 220 25.08 12.29 1.38
N ARG A 221 24.44 11.29 1.96
CA ARG A 221 23.97 10.10 1.25
C ARG A 221 22.84 10.41 0.24
N GLY A 222 21.86 11.24 0.63
CA GLY A 222 20.72 11.56 -0.24
C GLY A 222 19.82 10.36 -0.51
N GLY A 223 19.37 10.22 -1.75
CA GLY A 223 18.49 9.10 -2.16
C GLY A 223 17.01 9.45 -2.12
N PHE A 224 16.64 10.74 -2.01
CA PHE A 224 15.27 11.20 -1.98
C PHE A 224 14.82 11.76 -3.34
N ALA A 225 13.58 11.41 -3.73
CA ALA A 225 12.95 11.88 -4.96
C ALA A 225 12.44 13.33 -4.82
N PRO A 226 12.19 14.03 -5.92
CA PRO A 226 11.31 15.20 -5.90
C PRO A 226 9.90 14.78 -5.48
N ARG A 227 9.12 15.76 -5.00
CA ARG A 227 7.71 15.52 -4.70
C ARG A 227 7.02 14.95 -5.95
N PHE A 228 6.28 13.86 -5.78
CA PHE A 228 5.48 13.29 -6.86
C PHE A 228 4.40 14.30 -7.30
N GLU A 229 4.42 14.72 -8.57
CA GLU A 229 3.56 15.80 -9.08
C GLU A 229 2.06 15.46 -8.97
N GLY A 230 1.68 14.21 -9.18
CA GLY A 230 0.31 13.73 -9.02
C GLY A 230 -0.16 13.59 -7.57
N ARG A 231 0.68 13.89 -6.57
CA ARG A 231 0.31 13.74 -5.16
C ARG A 231 -0.37 15.00 -4.63
N VAL A 232 -1.63 14.87 -4.19
CA VAL A 232 -2.37 15.96 -3.56
C VAL A 232 -1.87 16.21 -2.13
N VAL A 233 -2.00 17.44 -1.64
CA VAL A 233 -1.72 17.75 -0.23
C VAL A 233 -2.88 17.23 0.61
N THR A 234 -2.63 16.14 1.35
CA THR A 234 -3.62 15.56 2.26
C THR A 234 -3.65 16.32 3.58
N ARG A 235 -4.72 16.14 4.38
CA ARG A 235 -4.77 16.69 5.75
C ARG A 235 -3.62 16.23 6.64
N PHE A 236 -3.09 15.02 6.40
CA PHE A 236 -1.93 14.51 7.14
C PHE A 236 -0.67 15.24 6.74
N GLU A 237 -0.44 15.42 5.45
CA GLU A 237 0.69 16.19 4.94
C GLU A 237 0.63 17.63 5.44
N GLN A 238 -0.53 18.30 5.33
CA GLN A 238 -0.70 19.69 5.79
C GLN A 238 -0.36 19.83 7.28
N ARG A 239 -0.84 18.93 8.13
CA ARG A 239 -0.47 18.94 9.56
C ARG A 239 1.03 18.71 9.80
N GLY A 240 1.68 17.97 8.94
CA GLY A 240 3.13 17.81 8.95
C GLY A 240 3.83 19.13 8.64
N LEU A 241 3.42 19.77 7.56
CA LEU A 241 3.95 21.06 7.11
C LEU A 241 3.70 22.17 8.14
N ASP A 242 2.47 22.26 8.69
CA ASP A 242 2.11 23.22 9.75
C ASP A 242 2.95 23.04 11.03
N ALA A 243 3.40 21.83 11.29
CA ALA A 243 4.31 21.50 12.39
C ALA A 243 5.80 21.67 12.03
N GLY A 244 6.12 22.24 10.86
CA GLY A 244 7.47 22.45 10.40
C GLY A 244 8.22 21.17 9.99
N ARG A 245 7.51 20.04 9.79
CA ARG A 245 8.13 18.80 9.33
C ARG A 245 8.36 18.84 7.83
N ARG A 246 9.48 18.29 7.42
CA ARG A 246 9.77 18.08 6.00
C ARG A 246 9.11 16.79 5.52
N VAL A 247 8.72 16.77 4.27
CA VAL A 247 8.24 15.56 3.61
C VAL A 247 9.38 15.01 2.75
N HIS A 248 9.65 13.72 2.92
CA HIS A 248 10.58 12.98 2.11
C HIS A 248 9.79 12.09 1.15
N ASP A 249 10.08 12.23 -0.13
CA ASP A 249 9.56 11.37 -1.18
C ASP A 249 10.65 10.38 -1.60
N ILE A 250 10.27 9.13 -1.85
CA ILE A 250 11.17 8.07 -2.32
C ILE A 250 10.50 7.40 -3.51
N LEU A 251 11.27 7.16 -4.56
CA LEU A 251 10.88 6.40 -5.72
C LEU A 251 11.73 5.14 -5.81
N ALA A 252 11.07 3.99 -5.88
CA ALA A 252 11.70 2.73 -6.17
C ALA A 252 11.17 2.19 -7.50
N VAL A 253 12.05 1.81 -8.41
CA VAL A 253 11.69 1.21 -9.70
C VAL A 253 12.00 -0.28 -9.65
N ARG A 254 11.00 -1.13 -9.95
CA ARG A 254 11.17 -2.58 -10.04
C ARG A 254 12.13 -2.90 -11.18
N ASN A 255 13.31 -3.43 -10.87
CA ASN A 255 14.29 -3.85 -11.87
C ASN A 255 13.96 -5.25 -12.43
N ALA A 256 14.77 -5.77 -13.36
CA ALA A 256 14.52 -7.03 -14.01
C ALA A 256 15.01 -8.27 -13.22
N THR A 257 15.48 -8.11 -11.98
CA THR A 257 15.95 -9.23 -11.16
C THR A 257 14.82 -10.24 -10.95
N PRO A 258 15.01 -11.52 -11.33
CA PRO A 258 14.00 -12.56 -11.17
C PRO A 258 13.62 -12.78 -9.70
N LEU A 259 12.36 -13.05 -9.46
CA LEU A 259 11.85 -13.38 -8.13
C LEU A 259 12.20 -14.83 -7.75
N PRO A 260 12.28 -15.16 -6.45
CA PRO A 260 12.46 -16.54 -6.02
C PRO A 260 11.36 -17.43 -6.60
N GLY A 261 11.75 -18.49 -7.30
CA GLY A 261 10.84 -19.43 -7.97
C GLY A 261 10.59 -19.17 -9.47
N GLU A 262 10.95 -18.00 -10.02
CA GLU A 262 10.87 -17.72 -11.46
C GLU A 262 12.07 -18.25 -12.25
N GLN A 263 13.15 -18.63 -11.58
CA GLN A 263 14.43 -19.07 -12.22
C GLN A 263 14.35 -20.41 -12.96
N ASN A 264 13.24 -21.16 -12.87
CA ASN A 264 13.14 -22.51 -13.44
C ASN A 264 12.16 -22.66 -14.63
N SER A 265 11.54 -21.59 -15.13
CA SER A 265 10.57 -21.72 -16.23
C SER A 265 11.15 -21.46 -17.64
N GLY A 266 12.44 -21.18 -17.76
CA GLY A 266 13.11 -20.82 -19.03
C GLY A 266 14.09 -21.85 -19.61
N ALA A 267 14.25 -23.05 -19.05
CA ALA A 267 15.24 -24.04 -19.48
C ALA A 267 14.58 -25.38 -19.87
N THR A 268 13.60 -25.35 -20.77
CA THR A 268 13.16 -26.51 -21.53
C THR A 268 12.56 -26.02 -22.86
N ALA A 269 13.40 -25.87 -23.85
CA ALA A 269 13.05 -25.88 -25.27
C ALA A 269 14.13 -26.65 -26.02
#